data_cb58e4e7f9eee1481b65837bb899ee2d
#
_entry.id   cb58e4e7f9eee1481b65837bb899ee2d
#
_cell.length_a   1.000
_cell.length_b   1.000
_cell.length_c   1.000
_cell.angle_alpha   90.00
_cell.angle_beta   90.00
_cell.angle_gamma   90.00
#
_symmetry.space_group_name_H-M   'P 1'
#
loop_
_entity.id
_entity.type
_entity.pdbx_description
1 polymer ?
#
loop_
_entity_poly.entity_id
_entity_poly.type
_entity_poly.pdbx_seq_one_letter_code
_entity_poly.pdbx_strand_id
1 'polypeptide(L)'
;MPNIVIIGSGPAGVSAALYTARAGVETTVLTKGPGALDRAAHIQNYYGFAEPISGAELERRGIEGARALGVQFVTTEAVGLTYTDKLTVETLAGEFPADAVILATGASRAAPKIPGLAGLEGHGVSCCATCDAFFYRGKDVAVLGSGEYALHEVQALLPVVKSVTLLTNGAPLTAQFPPEGTVCPETVDAILGEQTVTGVQLNGGRRVPLSGVFVALGVAGSTALARKLGAEVEGNRIVVDEKMQTTLPGLYAAGDCTGGLLQVAKAVYEGALAGTEAAKAVRKG
;
A
#
# COMPACT_ATOMS: atom_id res chain seq x y z
N MET A 1 -8.55 12.74 21.76
CA MET A 1 -9.56 13.10 20.73
C MET A 1 -9.59 12.00 19.71
N PRO A 2 -10.72 11.72 19.06
CA PRO A 2 -10.75 10.74 17.99
C PRO A 2 -9.81 11.17 16.86
N ASN A 3 -9.09 10.20 16.30
CA ASN A 3 -8.11 10.45 15.24
C ASN A 3 -8.30 9.51 14.04
N ILE A 4 -8.02 10.03 12.86
CA ILE A 4 -8.06 9.28 11.60
C ILE A 4 -6.72 9.40 10.90
N VAL A 5 -6.19 8.26 10.47
CA VAL A 5 -5.00 8.21 9.63
C VAL A 5 -5.41 7.88 8.19
N ILE A 6 -4.92 8.68 7.24
CA ILE A 6 -5.18 8.53 5.81
C ILE A 6 -3.87 8.17 5.12
N ILE A 7 -3.87 7.11 4.33
CA ILE A 7 -2.68 6.66 3.60
C ILE A 7 -2.80 7.06 2.14
N GLY A 8 -2.05 8.08 1.75
CA GLY A 8 -2.01 8.66 0.40
C GLY A 8 -2.52 10.10 0.34
N SER A 9 -1.77 10.97 -0.32
CA SER A 9 -2.05 12.41 -0.50
C SER A 9 -2.63 12.77 -1.86
N GLY A 10 -3.07 11.79 -2.64
CA GLY A 10 -3.76 12.01 -3.89
C GLY A 10 -5.18 12.59 -3.70
N PRO A 11 -5.95 12.80 -4.78
CA PRO A 11 -7.27 13.44 -4.73
C PRO A 11 -8.24 12.80 -3.72
N ALA A 12 -8.22 11.46 -3.61
CA ALA A 12 -9.08 10.76 -2.65
C ALA A 12 -8.67 11.03 -1.20
N GLY A 13 -7.37 10.91 -0.88
CA GLY A 13 -6.87 11.10 0.47
C GLY A 13 -7.01 12.54 0.94
N VAL A 14 -6.67 13.51 0.09
CA VAL A 14 -6.82 14.93 0.41
C VAL A 14 -8.31 15.29 0.57
N SER A 15 -9.18 14.79 -0.31
CA SER A 15 -10.62 14.98 -0.16
C SER A 15 -11.14 14.42 1.16
N ALA A 16 -10.75 13.19 1.51
CA ALA A 16 -11.11 12.60 2.81
C ALA A 16 -10.62 13.49 3.98
N ALA A 17 -9.38 13.97 3.92
CA ALA A 17 -8.79 14.82 4.96
C ALA A 17 -9.56 16.14 5.16
N LEU A 18 -10.02 16.76 4.08
CA LEU A 18 -10.86 17.96 4.16
C LEU A 18 -12.15 17.70 4.95
N TYR A 19 -12.79 16.56 4.75
CA TYR A 19 -14.07 16.24 5.41
C TYR A 19 -13.86 15.79 6.86
N THR A 20 -12.81 15.02 7.17
CA THR A 20 -12.48 14.62 8.55
C THR A 20 -12.09 15.82 9.40
N ALA A 21 -11.23 16.71 8.90
CA ALA A 21 -10.84 17.93 9.59
C ALA A 21 -12.03 18.87 9.85
N ARG A 22 -12.90 19.08 8.84
CA ARG A 22 -14.12 19.87 9.00
C ARG A 22 -15.11 19.26 9.98
N ALA A 23 -15.07 17.96 10.19
CA ALA A 23 -15.87 17.29 11.23
C ALA A 23 -15.24 17.40 12.63
N GLY A 24 -14.11 18.08 12.79
CA GLY A 24 -13.41 18.27 14.07
C GLY A 24 -12.68 17.02 14.57
N VAL A 25 -12.27 16.14 13.63
CA VAL A 25 -11.49 14.93 13.93
C VAL A 25 -10.01 15.21 13.64
N GLU A 26 -9.13 14.81 14.55
CA GLU A 26 -7.69 14.89 14.32
C GLU A 26 -7.32 14.03 13.12
N THR A 27 -6.63 14.61 12.14
CA THR A 27 -6.39 13.97 10.85
C THR A 27 -4.92 14.03 10.47
N THR A 28 -4.34 12.86 10.24
CA THR A 28 -2.96 12.72 9.74
C THR A 28 -2.98 12.02 8.38
N VAL A 29 -2.33 12.63 7.39
CA VAL A 29 -2.11 12.04 6.06
C VAL A 29 -0.67 11.57 5.97
N LEU A 30 -0.49 10.27 5.72
CA LEU A 30 0.81 9.67 5.43
C LEU A 30 1.03 9.63 3.93
N THR A 31 2.15 10.15 3.46
CA THR A 31 2.46 10.21 2.03
C THR A 31 3.94 9.91 1.76
N LYS A 32 4.22 9.18 0.70
CA LYS A 32 5.60 8.95 0.22
C LYS A 32 6.09 10.07 -0.70
N GLY A 33 5.25 11.05 -1.00
CA GLY A 33 5.53 12.12 -1.95
C GLY A 33 4.58 12.10 -3.15
N PRO A 34 4.94 12.73 -4.27
CA PRO A 34 4.08 12.89 -5.44
C PRO A 34 3.52 11.57 -5.96
N GLY A 35 2.22 11.54 -6.24
CA GLY A 35 1.49 10.38 -6.72
C GLY A 35 1.36 10.29 -8.24
N ALA A 36 0.38 9.52 -8.70
CA ALA A 36 0.10 9.36 -10.14
C ALA A 36 -0.37 10.68 -10.79
N LEU A 37 -1.05 11.52 -10.03
CA LEU A 37 -1.58 12.80 -10.49
C LEU A 37 -0.48 13.77 -10.94
N ASP A 38 0.66 13.76 -10.27
CA ASP A 38 1.82 14.63 -10.60
C ASP A 38 2.29 14.51 -12.06
N ARG A 39 2.06 13.34 -12.68
CA ARG A 39 2.44 13.07 -14.07
C ARG A 39 1.46 13.64 -15.11
N ALA A 40 0.29 14.08 -14.68
CA ALA A 40 -0.71 14.65 -15.60
C ALA A 40 -0.36 16.10 -15.94
N ALA A 41 0.16 16.33 -17.14
CA ALA A 41 0.53 17.68 -17.59
C ALA A 41 -0.69 18.60 -17.71
N HIS A 42 -1.83 18.06 -18.17
CA HIS A 42 -3.04 18.83 -18.44
C HIS A 42 -4.29 18.04 -18.03
N ILE A 43 -5.07 18.62 -17.14
CA ILE A 43 -6.37 18.10 -16.72
C ILE A 43 -7.42 19.11 -17.16
N GLN A 44 -8.33 18.69 -18.07
CA GLN A 44 -9.37 19.55 -18.65
C GLN A 44 -10.80 19.10 -18.26
N ASN A 45 -10.92 17.91 -17.73
CA ASN A 45 -12.21 17.26 -17.42
C ASN A 45 -12.52 17.27 -15.92
N TYR A 46 -11.95 18.20 -15.17
CA TYR A 46 -12.27 18.37 -13.76
C TYR A 46 -13.01 19.69 -13.53
N TYR A 47 -14.17 19.62 -12.88
CA TYR A 47 -15.06 20.74 -12.65
C TYR A 47 -14.39 21.89 -11.87
N GLY A 48 -14.63 23.12 -12.29
CA GLY A 48 -14.19 24.33 -11.59
C GLY A 48 -12.96 25.00 -12.20
N PHE A 49 -12.40 24.46 -13.28
CA PHE A 49 -11.26 25.06 -14.00
C PHE A 49 -11.66 25.39 -15.44
N ALA A 50 -11.59 26.67 -15.81
CA ALA A 50 -11.80 27.12 -17.18
C ALA A 50 -10.62 26.76 -18.08
N GLU A 51 -9.41 26.90 -17.54
CA GLU A 51 -8.15 26.54 -18.21
C GLU A 51 -7.63 25.22 -17.68
N PRO A 52 -6.88 24.43 -18.49
CA PRO A 52 -6.24 23.20 -18.03
C PRO A 52 -5.36 23.43 -16.83
N ILE A 53 -5.45 22.56 -15.84
CA ILE A 53 -4.57 22.58 -14.67
C ILE A 53 -3.63 21.36 -14.72
N SER A 54 -2.37 21.50 -14.29
CA SER A 54 -1.51 20.34 -14.11
C SER A 54 -1.92 19.55 -12.87
N GLY A 55 -1.66 18.23 -12.89
CA GLY A 55 -1.91 17.39 -11.75
C GLY A 55 -1.08 17.79 -10.53
N ALA A 56 0.16 18.18 -10.72
CA ALA A 56 1.03 18.69 -9.65
C ALA A 56 0.43 19.93 -8.97
N GLU A 57 -0.07 20.89 -9.77
CA GLU A 57 -0.71 22.10 -9.22
C GLU A 57 -2.03 21.80 -8.52
N LEU A 58 -2.83 20.87 -9.06
CA LEU A 58 -4.08 20.45 -8.43
C LEU A 58 -3.81 19.76 -7.07
N GLU A 59 -2.81 18.86 -7.02
CA GLU A 59 -2.41 18.19 -5.78
C GLU A 59 -1.88 19.20 -4.75
N ARG A 60 -1.01 20.11 -5.15
CA ARG A 60 -0.47 21.17 -4.29
C ARG A 60 -1.59 22.00 -3.65
N ARG A 61 -2.56 22.48 -4.44
CA ARG A 61 -3.70 23.27 -3.95
C ARG A 61 -4.57 22.47 -2.97
N GLY A 62 -4.79 21.19 -3.26
CA GLY A 62 -5.56 20.32 -2.38
C GLY A 62 -4.87 20.15 -1.01
N ILE A 63 -3.56 19.87 -1.01
CA ILE A 63 -2.74 19.72 0.21
C ILE A 63 -2.73 21.02 1.02
N GLU A 64 -2.53 22.17 0.37
CA GLU A 64 -2.55 23.48 1.05
C GLU A 64 -3.90 23.77 1.70
N GLY A 65 -5.00 23.47 0.98
CA GLY A 65 -6.35 23.60 1.54
C GLY A 65 -6.57 22.72 2.78
N ALA A 66 -6.08 21.48 2.75
CA ALA A 66 -6.17 20.58 3.90
C ALA A 66 -5.29 21.03 5.08
N ARG A 67 -4.07 21.49 4.82
CA ARG A 67 -3.18 22.08 5.85
C ARG A 67 -3.79 23.31 6.52
N ALA A 68 -4.47 24.16 5.78
CA ALA A 68 -5.18 25.33 6.32
C ALA A 68 -6.30 24.94 7.29
N LEU A 69 -6.82 23.73 7.22
CA LEU A 69 -7.79 23.16 8.17
C LEU A 69 -7.13 22.38 9.33
N GLY A 70 -5.81 22.42 9.46
CA GLY A 70 -5.08 21.75 10.55
C GLY A 70 -4.71 20.29 10.28
N VAL A 71 -4.90 19.78 9.05
CA VAL A 71 -4.46 18.43 8.69
C VAL A 71 -2.94 18.31 8.74
N GLN A 72 -2.44 17.29 9.43
CA GLN A 72 -1.03 16.98 9.48
C GLN A 72 -0.63 16.10 8.28
N PHE A 73 0.47 16.44 7.60
CA PHE A 73 1.06 15.65 6.53
C PHE A 73 2.43 15.15 6.96
N VAL A 74 2.59 13.84 7.01
CA VAL A 74 3.85 13.17 7.36
C VAL A 74 4.38 12.45 6.13
N THR A 75 5.61 12.81 5.73
CA THR A 75 6.29 12.15 4.62
C THR A 75 6.92 10.86 5.13
N THR A 76 6.25 9.75 4.89
CA THR A 76 6.72 8.39 5.25
C THR A 76 5.98 7.36 4.39
N GLU A 77 6.52 6.15 4.32
CA GLU A 77 5.87 5.03 3.65
C GLU A 77 5.14 4.15 4.67
N ALA A 78 3.83 3.92 4.45
CA ALA A 78 3.11 2.88 5.16
C ALA A 78 3.54 1.52 4.63
N VAL A 79 4.12 0.68 5.48
CA VAL A 79 4.65 -0.65 5.14
C VAL A 79 3.85 -1.79 5.72
N GLY A 80 3.07 -1.50 6.77
CA GLY A 80 2.20 -2.45 7.45
C GLY A 80 0.92 -1.79 7.96
N LEU A 81 -0.04 -2.65 8.30
CA LEU A 81 -1.27 -2.27 8.95
C LEU A 81 -1.67 -3.42 9.87
N THR A 82 -1.81 -3.13 11.15
CA THR A 82 -2.15 -4.10 12.20
C THR A 82 -3.40 -3.68 12.96
N TYR A 83 -4.03 -4.64 13.60
CA TYR A 83 -5.16 -4.42 14.49
C TYR A 83 -4.92 -5.20 15.80
N THR A 84 -4.69 -4.48 16.87
CA THR A 84 -4.67 -5.02 18.23
C THR A 84 -5.86 -4.45 18.99
N ASP A 85 -5.65 -3.41 19.79
CA ASP A 85 -6.75 -2.65 20.42
C ASP A 85 -7.30 -1.58 19.48
N LYS A 86 -6.44 -1.08 18.56
CA LYS A 86 -6.76 -0.09 17.52
C LYS A 86 -6.09 -0.47 16.20
N LEU A 87 -6.61 0.09 15.11
CA LEU A 87 -5.90 0.09 13.84
C LEU A 87 -4.58 0.87 14.00
N THR A 88 -3.48 0.28 13.57
CA THR A 88 -2.17 0.92 13.63
C THR A 88 -1.49 0.84 12.27
N VAL A 89 -1.13 1.99 11.72
CA VAL A 89 -0.35 2.07 10.49
C VAL A 89 1.13 2.00 10.84
N GLU A 90 1.83 1.01 10.33
CA GLU A 90 3.25 0.80 10.56
C GLU A 90 4.07 1.48 9.47
N THR A 91 5.11 2.20 9.88
CA THR A 91 6.11 2.83 9.00
C THR A 91 7.50 2.61 9.58
N LEU A 92 8.55 2.79 8.78
CA LEU A 92 9.91 2.74 9.32
C LEU A 92 10.25 3.94 10.24
N ALA A 93 9.46 5.01 10.18
CA ALA A 93 9.60 6.19 11.02
C ALA A 93 8.83 6.09 12.35
N GLY A 94 8.06 5.02 12.56
CA GLY A 94 7.23 4.79 13.73
C GLY A 94 5.83 4.29 13.39
N GLU A 95 5.01 4.17 14.43
CA GLU A 95 3.64 3.68 14.36
C GLU A 95 2.64 4.81 14.52
N PHE A 96 1.52 4.71 13.81
CA PHE A 96 0.41 5.67 13.84
C PHE A 96 -0.88 4.95 14.22
N PRO A 97 -1.20 4.87 15.53
CA PRO A 97 -2.48 4.30 15.98
C PRO A 97 -3.64 5.23 15.60
N ALA A 98 -4.76 4.65 15.20
CA ALA A 98 -5.92 5.37 14.71
C ALA A 98 -7.24 4.72 15.13
N ASP A 99 -8.27 5.55 15.33
CA ASP A 99 -9.64 5.10 15.56
C ASP A 99 -10.30 4.65 14.23
N ALA A 100 -9.83 5.21 13.10
CA ALA A 100 -10.13 4.71 11.75
C ALA A 100 -8.97 4.99 10.78
N VAL A 101 -8.86 4.17 9.74
CA VAL A 101 -7.86 4.32 8.67
C VAL A 101 -8.56 4.40 7.31
N ILE A 102 -8.10 5.31 6.45
CA ILE A 102 -8.59 5.45 5.07
C ILE A 102 -7.46 5.13 4.11
N LEU A 103 -7.63 4.06 3.32
CA LEU A 103 -6.70 3.65 2.28
C LEU A 103 -6.97 4.45 0.99
N ALA A 104 -6.02 5.28 0.56
CA ALA A 104 -6.15 6.17 -0.59
C ALA A 104 -4.87 6.21 -1.47
N THR A 105 -4.15 5.08 -1.57
CA THR A 105 -2.85 5.03 -2.26
C THR A 105 -2.96 4.91 -3.79
N GLY A 106 -4.17 5.06 -4.34
CA GLY A 106 -4.41 4.93 -5.78
C GLY A 106 -4.44 3.48 -6.25
N ALA A 107 -4.32 3.27 -7.56
CA ALA A 107 -4.30 1.94 -8.14
C ALA A 107 -3.01 1.21 -7.78
N SER A 108 -3.13 -0.07 -7.41
CA SER A 108 -1.98 -0.95 -7.27
C SER A 108 -1.25 -1.05 -8.60
N ARG A 109 0.08 -0.95 -8.59
CA ARG A 109 0.86 -1.24 -9.78
C ARG A 109 0.64 -2.70 -10.16
N ALA A 110 0.48 -2.96 -11.45
CA ALA A 110 0.41 -4.33 -11.94
C ALA A 110 1.66 -5.10 -11.46
N ALA A 111 1.45 -6.29 -10.91
CA ALA A 111 2.55 -7.19 -10.61
C ALA A 111 3.39 -7.41 -11.88
N PRO A 112 4.71 -7.53 -11.77
CA PRO A 112 5.54 -7.79 -12.94
C PRO A 112 5.09 -9.09 -13.59
N LYS A 113 5.14 -9.14 -14.91
CA LYS A 113 4.82 -10.35 -15.68
C LYS A 113 5.97 -11.36 -15.61
N ILE A 114 6.25 -11.86 -14.40
CA ILE A 114 7.23 -12.92 -14.17
C ILE A 114 6.49 -14.26 -14.30
N PRO A 115 6.90 -15.15 -15.23
CA PRO A 115 6.34 -16.49 -15.35
C PRO A 115 6.31 -17.20 -13.98
N GLY A 116 5.21 -17.89 -13.67
CA GLY A 116 5.00 -18.57 -12.40
C GLY A 116 4.50 -17.70 -11.26
N LEU A 117 4.69 -16.37 -11.27
CA LEU A 117 4.34 -15.49 -10.16
C LEU A 117 2.85 -15.56 -9.81
N ALA A 118 1.99 -15.31 -10.79
CA ALA A 118 0.54 -15.34 -10.58
C ALA A 118 -0.03 -16.76 -10.39
N GLY A 119 0.55 -17.75 -11.08
CA GLY A 119 0.07 -19.14 -11.02
C GLY A 119 0.38 -19.83 -9.67
N LEU A 120 1.35 -19.32 -8.92
CA LEU A 120 1.76 -19.87 -7.63
C LEU A 120 1.35 -18.97 -6.44
N GLU A 121 0.48 -17.97 -6.67
CA GLU A 121 -0.08 -17.15 -5.58
C GLU A 121 -0.87 -18.03 -4.62
N GLY A 122 -0.58 -17.95 -3.31
CA GLY A 122 -1.10 -18.86 -2.28
C GLY A 122 -0.44 -20.25 -2.26
N HIS A 123 0.41 -20.57 -3.23
CA HIS A 123 1.12 -21.83 -3.35
C HIS A 123 2.65 -21.64 -3.26
N GLY A 124 3.08 -20.76 -2.38
CA GLY A 124 4.48 -20.41 -2.17
C GLY A 124 4.83 -18.99 -2.63
N VAL A 125 3.99 -18.33 -3.39
CA VAL A 125 4.03 -16.88 -3.61
C VAL A 125 3.07 -16.20 -2.64
N SER A 126 3.57 -15.24 -1.86
CA SER A 126 2.81 -14.48 -0.86
C SER A 126 3.07 -12.97 -1.02
N CYS A 127 2.16 -12.13 -0.52
CA CYS A 127 2.34 -10.68 -0.43
C CYS A 127 2.34 -10.18 1.03
N CYS A 128 2.40 -11.08 2.02
CA CYS A 128 2.31 -10.73 3.43
C CYS A 128 3.18 -11.64 4.30
N ALA A 129 4.37 -11.18 4.68
CA ALA A 129 5.24 -11.93 5.58
C ALA A 129 4.59 -12.13 6.96
N THR A 130 3.98 -11.11 7.52
CA THR A 130 3.30 -11.19 8.83
C THR A 130 2.21 -12.27 8.85
N CYS A 131 1.51 -12.48 7.71
CA CYS A 131 0.46 -13.50 7.61
C CYS A 131 1.03 -14.92 7.47
N ASP A 132 2.06 -15.07 6.63
CA ASP A 132 2.45 -16.37 6.11
C ASP A 132 3.81 -16.89 6.61
N ALA A 133 4.62 -16.07 7.30
CA ALA A 133 5.97 -16.45 7.74
C ALA A 133 5.99 -17.78 8.51
N PHE A 134 4.96 -18.06 9.30
CA PHE A 134 4.86 -19.29 10.09
C PHE A 134 4.96 -20.57 9.24
N PHE A 135 4.39 -20.59 8.03
CA PHE A 135 4.43 -21.74 7.12
C PHE A 135 5.82 -21.98 6.51
N TYR A 136 6.71 -21.00 6.64
CA TYR A 136 8.08 -21.05 6.12
C TYR A 136 9.15 -21.18 7.22
N ARG A 137 8.77 -21.54 8.43
CA ARG A 137 9.69 -21.74 9.55
C ARG A 137 10.81 -22.72 9.15
N GLY A 138 12.05 -22.26 9.32
CA GLY A 138 13.25 -23.05 9.01
C GLY A 138 13.49 -23.34 7.53
N LYS A 139 12.80 -22.63 6.62
CA LYS A 139 12.95 -22.77 5.16
C LYS A 139 13.71 -21.56 4.59
N ASP A 140 14.28 -21.75 3.41
CA ASP A 140 14.89 -20.69 2.63
C ASP A 140 13.82 -20.00 1.79
N VAL A 141 13.71 -18.66 1.90
CA VAL A 141 12.72 -17.87 1.18
C VAL A 141 13.34 -16.65 0.50
N ALA A 142 12.60 -16.03 -0.41
CA ALA A 142 13.00 -14.76 -1.00
C ALA A 142 11.95 -13.67 -0.77
N VAL A 143 12.42 -12.42 -0.74
CA VAL A 143 11.58 -11.24 -0.88
C VAL A 143 11.90 -10.58 -2.22
N LEU A 144 10.90 -10.38 -3.04
CA LEU A 144 11.03 -9.71 -4.33
C LEU A 144 10.69 -8.22 -4.18
N GLY A 145 11.71 -7.36 -4.18
CA GLY A 145 11.57 -5.92 -3.96
C GLY A 145 12.90 -5.25 -3.63
N SER A 146 12.90 -3.92 -3.41
CA SER A 146 14.14 -3.17 -3.20
C SER A 146 14.00 -1.93 -2.30
N GLY A 147 12.80 -1.64 -1.79
CA GLY A 147 12.49 -0.45 -0.99
C GLY A 147 12.08 -0.77 0.45
N GLU A 148 11.53 0.23 1.13
CA GLU A 148 11.11 0.14 2.54
C GLU A 148 10.07 -0.96 2.78
N TYR A 149 9.14 -1.16 1.85
CA TYR A 149 8.19 -2.26 1.93
C TYR A 149 8.88 -3.62 1.92
N ALA A 150 9.87 -3.83 1.02
CA ALA A 150 10.63 -5.06 0.98
C ALA A 150 11.47 -5.24 2.25
N LEU A 151 12.06 -4.18 2.80
CA LEU A 151 12.77 -4.21 4.07
C LEU A 151 11.86 -4.67 5.21
N HIS A 152 10.66 -4.13 5.31
CA HIS A 152 9.67 -4.54 6.32
C HIS A 152 9.35 -6.04 6.21
N GLU A 153 9.11 -6.56 5.00
CA GLU A 153 8.84 -7.99 4.80
C GLU A 153 10.08 -8.86 5.19
N VAL A 154 11.30 -8.42 4.85
CA VAL A 154 12.54 -9.10 5.27
C VAL A 154 12.66 -9.14 6.78
N GLN A 155 12.44 -8.04 7.47
CA GLN A 155 12.52 -7.96 8.94
C GLN A 155 11.49 -8.86 9.62
N ALA A 156 10.28 -8.98 9.06
CA ALA A 156 9.25 -9.89 9.58
C ALA A 156 9.61 -11.37 9.37
N LEU A 157 10.35 -11.71 8.31
CA LEU A 157 10.74 -13.08 7.97
C LEU A 157 11.96 -13.56 8.75
N LEU A 158 12.99 -12.73 8.92
CA LEU A 158 14.28 -13.10 9.51
C LEU A 158 14.19 -13.89 10.83
N PRO A 159 13.29 -13.54 11.80
CA PRO A 159 13.18 -14.28 13.05
C PRO A 159 12.58 -15.69 12.91
N VAL A 160 11.96 -16.00 11.77
CA VAL A 160 11.11 -17.20 11.61
C VAL A 160 11.72 -18.20 10.65
N VAL A 161 12.29 -17.74 9.53
CA VAL A 161 12.78 -18.58 8.45
C VAL A 161 14.26 -18.94 8.64
N LYS A 162 14.78 -19.85 7.83
CA LYS A 162 16.21 -20.22 7.87
C LYS A 162 17.09 -19.16 7.21
N SER A 163 16.66 -18.64 6.06
CA SER A 163 17.37 -17.57 5.34
C SER A 163 16.42 -16.76 4.48
N VAL A 164 16.78 -15.49 4.27
CA VAL A 164 16.05 -14.58 3.37
C VAL A 164 16.97 -14.08 2.28
N THR A 165 16.58 -14.26 1.02
CA THR A 165 17.23 -13.67 -0.15
C THR A 165 16.38 -12.51 -0.66
N LEU A 166 16.93 -11.29 -0.68
CA LEU A 166 16.30 -10.16 -1.31
C LEU A 166 16.60 -10.15 -2.81
N LEU A 167 15.60 -10.35 -3.62
CA LEU A 167 15.65 -10.28 -5.08
C LEU A 167 15.26 -8.89 -5.53
N THR A 168 16.23 -8.04 -5.90
CA THR A 168 15.88 -6.67 -6.31
C THR A 168 15.37 -6.57 -7.75
N ASN A 169 15.49 -7.65 -8.51
CA ASN A 169 15.04 -7.74 -9.90
C ASN A 169 15.62 -6.62 -10.78
N GLY A 170 16.92 -6.33 -10.60
CA GLY A 170 17.62 -5.27 -11.31
C GLY A 170 17.36 -3.84 -10.81
N ALA A 171 16.48 -3.66 -9.83
CA ALA A 171 16.21 -2.34 -9.26
C ALA A 171 17.30 -1.93 -8.25
N PRO A 172 17.65 -0.63 -8.16
CA PRO A 172 18.53 -0.16 -7.11
C PRO A 172 17.88 -0.30 -5.74
N LEU A 173 18.69 -0.58 -4.72
CA LEU A 173 18.25 -0.54 -3.33
C LEU A 173 17.92 0.90 -2.92
N THR A 174 16.74 1.10 -2.35
CA THR A 174 16.29 2.39 -1.83
C THR A 174 16.07 2.37 -0.31
N ALA A 175 16.38 1.25 0.34
CA ALA A 175 16.36 1.08 1.79
C ALA A 175 17.63 0.37 2.27
N GLN A 176 17.96 0.50 3.54
CA GLN A 176 19.11 -0.15 4.17
C GLN A 176 18.71 -1.55 4.66
N PHE A 177 19.20 -2.60 4.02
CA PHE A 177 18.88 -3.98 4.39
C PHE A 177 19.81 -4.53 5.46
N PRO A 178 19.30 -5.41 6.37
CA PRO A 178 20.09 -6.01 7.41
C PRO A 178 21.15 -6.95 6.83
N PRO A 179 22.34 -7.06 7.47
CA PRO A 179 23.44 -7.88 6.96
C PRO A 179 23.15 -9.39 7.03
N GLU A 180 22.16 -9.81 7.80
CA GLU A 180 21.72 -11.21 7.93
C GLU A 180 21.00 -11.72 6.67
N GLY A 181 20.50 -10.82 5.83
CA GLY A 181 19.87 -11.15 4.54
C GLY A 181 20.90 -11.16 3.40
N THR A 182 20.66 -11.99 2.42
CA THR A 182 21.46 -12.00 1.17
C THR A 182 20.78 -11.15 0.12
N VAL A 183 21.50 -10.19 -0.49
CA VAL A 183 20.99 -9.37 -1.59
C VAL A 183 21.41 -9.95 -2.93
N CYS A 184 20.43 -10.20 -3.81
CA CYS A 184 20.62 -10.66 -5.17
C CYS A 184 20.07 -9.61 -6.16
N PRO A 185 20.93 -8.88 -6.88
CA PRO A 185 20.49 -7.82 -7.79
C PRO A 185 20.05 -8.34 -9.17
N GLU A 186 20.24 -9.60 -9.46
CA GLU A 186 19.93 -10.18 -10.76
C GLU A 186 18.41 -10.14 -11.04
N THR A 187 18.04 -10.02 -12.32
CA THR A 187 16.64 -10.06 -12.74
C THR A 187 16.09 -11.48 -12.59
N VAL A 188 14.82 -11.56 -12.23
CA VAL A 188 14.09 -12.82 -12.07
C VAL A 188 13.36 -13.14 -13.38
N ASP A 189 13.77 -14.22 -14.03
CA ASP A 189 13.17 -14.70 -15.28
C ASP A 189 11.89 -15.50 -15.03
N ALA A 190 11.84 -16.28 -13.94
CA ALA A 190 10.68 -17.10 -13.59
C ALA A 190 10.68 -17.50 -12.09
N ILE A 191 9.48 -17.69 -11.55
CA ILE A 191 9.26 -18.44 -10.31
C ILE A 191 9.03 -19.89 -10.70
N LEU A 192 9.79 -20.79 -10.10
CA LEU A 192 9.81 -22.22 -10.43
C LEU A 192 8.89 -23.01 -9.49
N GLY A 193 8.16 -23.96 -10.04
CA GLY A 193 7.29 -24.90 -9.33
C GLY A 193 6.08 -25.26 -10.18
N GLU A 194 5.49 -26.43 -9.92
CA GLU A 194 4.26 -26.88 -10.57
C GLU A 194 3.04 -26.66 -9.65
N GLN A 195 3.09 -27.16 -8.41
CA GLN A 195 2.04 -27.04 -7.41
C GLN A 195 2.43 -26.05 -6.31
N THR A 196 3.72 -25.95 -5.99
CA THR A 196 4.25 -25.03 -5.00
C THR A 196 5.60 -24.48 -5.48
N VAL A 197 6.00 -23.33 -4.94
CA VAL A 197 7.32 -22.75 -5.24
C VAL A 197 8.44 -23.71 -4.84
N THR A 198 9.36 -23.96 -5.78
CA THR A 198 10.59 -24.74 -5.56
C THR A 198 11.85 -23.91 -5.73
N GLY A 199 11.74 -22.70 -6.26
CA GLY A 199 12.85 -21.79 -6.46
C GLY A 199 12.54 -20.65 -7.42
N VAL A 200 13.58 -19.93 -7.80
CA VAL A 200 13.52 -18.90 -8.84
C VAL A 200 14.61 -19.15 -9.88
N GLN A 201 14.33 -18.79 -11.11
CA GLN A 201 15.30 -18.71 -12.19
C GLN A 201 15.69 -17.26 -12.40
N LEU A 202 16.98 -16.99 -12.33
CA LEU A 202 17.56 -15.68 -12.55
C LEU A 202 18.09 -15.55 -13.97
N ASN A 203 18.34 -14.31 -14.40
CA ASN A 203 18.94 -14.04 -15.70
C ASN A 203 20.25 -14.85 -15.88
N GLY A 204 20.43 -15.38 -17.09
CA GLY A 204 21.54 -16.28 -17.38
C GLY A 204 21.29 -17.74 -16.98
N GLY A 205 20.06 -18.09 -16.54
CA GLY A 205 19.66 -19.47 -16.27
C GLY A 205 20.05 -20.00 -14.89
N ARG A 206 20.67 -19.18 -14.02
CA ARG A 206 20.98 -19.56 -12.64
C ARG A 206 19.71 -19.83 -11.83
N ARG A 207 19.65 -20.97 -11.17
CA ARG A 207 18.53 -21.34 -10.31
C ARG A 207 18.90 -21.21 -8.84
N VAL A 208 17.98 -20.63 -8.07
CA VAL A 208 18.10 -20.52 -6.61
C VAL A 208 16.95 -21.31 -6.00
N PRO A 209 17.22 -22.42 -5.29
CA PRO A 209 16.18 -23.20 -4.62
C PRO A 209 15.60 -22.38 -3.45
N LEU A 210 14.27 -22.28 -3.39
CA LEU A 210 13.52 -21.54 -2.37
C LEU A 210 12.18 -22.22 -2.13
N SER A 211 11.69 -22.12 -0.91
CA SER A 211 10.36 -22.64 -0.55
C SER A 211 9.24 -21.63 -0.67
N GLY A 212 9.57 -20.34 -0.81
CA GLY A 212 8.59 -19.27 -0.95
C GLY A 212 9.19 -17.98 -1.45
N VAL A 213 8.33 -17.16 -2.10
CA VAL A 213 8.66 -15.83 -2.60
C VAL A 213 7.63 -14.83 -2.10
N PHE A 214 8.07 -13.84 -1.33
CA PHE A 214 7.24 -12.75 -0.81
C PHE A 214 7.36 -11.54 -1.73
N VAL A 215 6.24 -11.09 -2.28
CA VAL A 215 6.21 -10.00 -3.28
C VAL A 215 6.03 -8.66 -2.58
N ALA A 216 7.08 -7.85 -2.57
CA ALA A 216 7.12 -6.53 -1.93
C ALA A 216 7.66 -5.46 -2.90
N LEU A 217 7.08 -5.40 -4.10
CA LEU A 217 7.51 -4.52 -5.18
C LEU A 217 6.95 -3.10 -5.04
N GLY A 218 7.82 -2.13 -5.09
CA GLY A 218 7.46 -0.71 -5.03
C GLY A 218 7.07 -0.27 -3.63
N VAL A 219 5.81 0.14 -3.43
CA VAL A 219 5.23 0.54 -2.14
C VAL A 219 4.12 -0.42 -1.76
N ALA A 220 3.87 -0.58 -0.47
CA ALA A 220 2.68 -1.29 -0.01
C ALA A 220 1.44 -0.55 -0.51
N GLY A 221 0.81 -1.09 -1.55
CA GLY A 221 -0.44 -0.52 -2.09
C GLY A 221 -1.62 -0.78 -1.16
N SER A 222 -2.70 -0.01 -1.32
CA SER A 222 -3.91 -0.16 -0.51
C SER A 222 -4.43 -1.61 -0.47
N THR A 223 -4.37 -2.34 -1.60
CA THR A 223 -4.81 -3.74 -1.65
C THR A 223 -3.93 -4.69 -0.84
N ALA A 224 -2.60 -4.46 -0.81
CA ALA A 224 -1.69 -5.25 0.03
C ALA A 224 -1.95 -4.97 1.51
N LEU A 225 -2.10 -3.70 1.90
CA LEU A 225 -2.42 -3.31 3.27
C LEU A 225 -3.79 -3.86 3.73
N ALA A 226 -4.80 -3.80 2.86
CA ALA A 226 -6.13 -4.34 3.14
C ALA A 226 -6.10 -5.86 3.36
N ARG A 227 -5.39 -6.62 2.51
CA ARG A 227 -5.22 -8.07 2.64
C ARG A 227 -4.52 -8.47 3.94
N LYS A 228 -3.52 -7.71 4.39
CA LYS A 228 -2.82 -7.97 5.67
C LYS A 228 -3.75 -8.00 6.86
N LEU A 229 -4.83 -7.22 6.85
CA LEU A 229 -5.86 -7.23 7.88
C LEU A 229 -6.99 -8.23 7.61
N GLY A 230 -7.02 -8.88 6.44
CA GLY A 230 -8.12 -9.77 6.05
C GLY A 230 -9.33 -9.06 5.45
N ALA A 231 -9.19 -7.79 5.00
CA ALA A 231 -10.26 -7.14 4.25
C ALA A 231 -10.40 -7.78 2.86
N GLU A 232 -11.64 -7.86 2.38
CA GLU A 232 -11.94 -8.46 1.09
C GLU A 232 -11.35 -7.63 -0.07
N VAL A 233 -10.68 -8.34 -0.98
CA VAL A 233 -10.05 -7.75 -2.17
C VAL A 233 -10.39 -8.62 -3.37
N GLU A 234 -11.01 -8.04 -4.40
CA GLU A 234 -11.27 -8.68 -5.68
C GLU A 234 -10.27 -8.21 -6.74
N GLY A 235 -9.39 -9.11 -7.19
CA GLY A 235 -8.30 -8.73 -8.10
C GLY A 235 -7.41 -7.65 -7.48
N ASN A 236 -7.37 -6.48 -8.10
CA ASN A 236 -6.59 -5.33 -7.65
C ASN A 236 -7.45 -4.22 -7.01
N ARG A 237 -8.66 -4.52 -6.58
CA ARG A 237 -9.56 -3.56 -5.94
C ARG A 237 -9.97 -4.01 -4.54
N ILE A 238 -10.08 -3.07 -3.61
CA ILE A 238 -10.64 -3.29 -2.29
C ILE A 238 -12.15 -3.27 -2.42
N VAL A 239 -12.82 -4.29 -1.85
CA VAL A 239 -14.28 -4.32 -1.77
C VAL A 239 -14.74 -3.36 -0.68
N VAL A 240 -15.63 -2.44 -1.04
CA VAL A 240 -16.22 -1.45 -0.12
C VAL A 240 -17.72 -1.42 -0.29
N ASP A 241 -18.41 -1.03 0.76
CA ASP A 241 -19.85 -0.75 0.73
C ASP A 241 -20.15 0.65 0.17
N GLU A 242 -21.43 1.05 0.16
CA GLU A 242 -21.88 2.36 -0.29
C GLU A 242 -21.36 3.54 0.57
N LYS A 243 -20.76 3.26 1.73
CA LYS A 243 -20.14 4.23 2.65
C LYS A 243 -18.62 4.24 2.55
N MET A 244 -18.06 3.56 1.56
CA MET A 244 -16.60 3.35 1.40
C MET A 244 -15.96 2.58 2.55
N GLN A 245 -16.72 1.88 3.38
CA GLN A 245 -16.20 1.01 4.42
C GLN A 245 -15.84 -0.35 3.82
N THR A 246 -14.69 -0.88 4.19
CA THR A 246 -14.29 -2.25 3.83
C THR A 246 -15.08 -3.27 4.65
N THR A 247 -14.83 -4.56 4.43
CA THR A 247 -15.40 -5.63 5.28
C THR A 247 -14.92 -5.58 6.74
N LEU A 248 -13.94 -4.73 7.05
CA LEU A 248 -13.42 -4.54 8.41
C LEU A 248 -13.89 -3.21 9.01
N PRO A 249 -14.42 -3.24 10.25
CA PRO A 249 -14.82 -2.03 10.96
C PRO A 249 -13.63 -1.05 11.14
N GLY A 250 -13.90 0.24 10.91
CA GLY A 250 -12.89 1.30 11.05
C GLY A 250 -11.92 1.42 9.88
N LEU A 251 -11.93 0.48 8.92
CA LEU A 251 -11.09 0.53 7.73
C LEU A 251 -11.93 0.94 6.51
N TYR A 252 -11.53 2.02 5.86
CA TYR A 252 -12.16 2.59 4.67
C TYR A 252 -11.19 2.57 3.49
N ALA A 253 -11.71 2.63 2.27
CA ALA A 253 -10.89 2.79 1.07
C ALA A 253 -11.56 3.74 0.08
N ALA A 254 -10.77 4.53 -0.66
CA ALA A 254 -11.28 5.51 -1.60
C ALA A 254 -10.31 5.76 -2.76
N GLY A 255 -10.84 6.10 -3.91
CA GLY A 255 -10.09 6.39 -5.12
C GLY A 255 -9.81 5.14 -5.94
N ASP A 256 -8.73 5.15 -6.73
CA ASP A 256 -8.47 4.11 -7.71
C ASP A 256 -8.29 2.71 -7.11
N CYS A 257 -7.97 2.60 -5.82
CA CYS A 257 -7.86 1.31 -5.13
C CYS A 257 -9.19 0.56 -4.96
N THR A 258 -10.33 1.23 -5.13
CA THR A 258 -11.66 0.62 -5.12
C THR A 258 -12.14 0.21 -6.52
N GLY A 259 -11.35 0.51 -7.58
CA GLY A 259 -11.71 0.21 -8.97
C GLY A 259 -12.69 1.21 -9.58
N GLY A 260 -13.44 0.77 -10.59
CA GLY A 260 -14.41 1.63 -11.30
C GLY A 260 -13.76 2.68 -12.20
N LEU A 261 -14.36 3.87 -12.30
CA LEU A 261 -13.87 4.96 -13.12
C LEU A 261 -12.61 5.58 -12.52
N LEU A 262 -11.46 5.42 -13.16
CA LEU A 262 -10.17 5.96 -12.68
C LEU A 262 -10.04 7.45 -13.08
N GLN A 263 -10.71 8.31 -12.35
CA GLN A 263 -10.76 9.77 -12.60
C GLN A 263 -10.69 10.57 -11.30
N VAL A 264 -10.16 11.80 -11.40
CA VAL A 264 -10.06 12.73 -10.28
C VAL A 264 -11.42 12.96 -9.62
N ALA A 265 -12.48 13.18 -10.42
CA ALA A 265 -13.82 13.44 -9.90
C ALA A 265 -14.37 12.29 -9.03
N LYS A 266 -14.17 11.03 -9.47
CA LYS A 266 -14.53 9.83 -8.68
C LYS A 266 -13.71 9.74 -7.41
N ALA A 267 -12.39 9.92 -7.50
CA ALA A 267 -11.49 9.87 -6.35
C ALA A 267 -11.85 10.92 -5.29
N VAL A 268 -12.16 12.14 -5.71
CA VAL A 268 -12.62 13.22 -4.82
C VAL A 268 -13.96 12.88 -4.16
N TYR A 269 -14.91 12.35 -4.91
CA TYR A 269 -16.21 11.94 -4.38
C TYR A 269 -16.07 10.83 -3.32
N GLU A 270 -15.36 9.77 -3.65
CA GLU A 270 -15.16 8.65 -2.71
C GLU A 270 -14.37 9.07 -1.47
N GLY A 271 -13.35 9.92 -1.63
CA GLY A 271 -12.63 10.49 -0.51
C GLY A 271 -13.53 11.29 0.42
N ALA A 272 -14.38 12.17 -0.14
CA ALA A 272 -15.35 12.94 0.62
C ALA A 272 -16.30 12.04 1.40
N LEU A 273 -16.78 10.97 0.77
CA LEU A 273 -17.70 10.02 1.38
C LEU A 273 -17.01 9.21 2.49
N ALA A 274 -15.85 8.62 2.21
CA ALA A 274 -15.06 7.89 3.19
C ALA A 274 -14.71 8.75 4.41
N GLY A 275 -14.25 10.00 4.18
CA GLY A 275 -13.94 10.93 5.26
C GLY A 275 -15.15 11.29 6.11
N THR A 276 -16.30 11.50 5.47
CA THR A 276 -17.55 11.79 6.17
C THR A 276 -18.01 10.62 7.04
N GLU A 277 -18.03 9.41 6.51
CA GLU A 277 -18.53 8.22 7.22
C GLU A 277 -17.54 7.77 8.30
N ALA A 278 -16.22 7.82 8.05
CA ALA A 278 -15.21 7.57 9.06
C ALA A 278 -15.32 8.55 10.24
N ALA A 279 -15.47 9.86 9.95
CA ALA A 279 -15.63 10.86 11.00
C ALA A 279 -16.90 10.67 11.81
N LYS A 280 -18.01 10.27 11.19
CA LYS A 280 -19.25 9.91 11.90
C LYS A 280 -19.05 8.70 12.82
N ALA A 281 -18.33 7.68 12.35
CA ALA A 281 -18.09 6.46 13.11
C ALA A 281 -17.25 6.72 14.37
N VAL A 282 -16.10 7.40 14.23
CA VAL A 282 -15.18 7.66 15.36
C VAL A 282 -15.73 8.66 16.40
N ARG A 283 -16.74 9.46 16.04
CA ARG A 283 -17.40 10.39 16.99
C ARG A 283 -18.56 9.77 17.76
N LYS A 284 -19.03 8.59 17.37
CA LYS A 284 -20.14 7.89 18.04
C LYS A 284 -19.66 6.88 19.08
N GLY A 285 -18.42 6.39 18.93
CA GLY A 285 -17.74 5.54 19.92
C GLY A 285 -17.07 6.39 20.99
#